data_3093478f10bab9bb33b98dc08aa09691
#
_entry.id   3093478f10bab9bb33b98dc08aa09691
#
_cell.length_a   1.000
_cell.length_b   1.000
_cell.length_c   1.000
_cell.angle_alpha   90.00
_cell.angle_beta   90.00
_cell.angle_gamma   90.00
#
_symmetry.space_group_name_H-M   'P 1'
#
loop_
_entity.id
_entity.type
_entity.pdbx_description
1 polymer ?
#
loop_
_entity_poly.entity_id
_entity_poly.type
_entity_poly.pdbx_seq_one_letter_code
_entity_poly.pdbx_strand_id
1 'polypeptide(L)'
;MSQTFDRRSVLGLAVGSAAGAMFVSSARPTYAAGTAYKAALDGKSEVPPTTSTGTGTATVTYDAATKTVTWEGDFSGLSGPATAAHIHGPAEAGKNAGVIVPLSQKDVPFTSPFKGSATLADDKAAALATALSSGQAYVNVHTAANPGGELRGQLKA
;
A
#
# COMPACT_ATOMS: atom_id res chain seq x y z
N MET A 1 92.36 18.01 -24.01
CA MET A 1 91.69 18.42 -22.79
C MET A 1 90.30 17.84 -22.83
N SER A 2 90.14 16.77 -22.09
CA SER A 2 88.92 15.96 -22.06
C SER A 2 88.10 16.34 -20.82
N GLN A 3 86.84 16.67 -20.99
CA GLN A 3 85.90 16.86 -19.88
C GLN A 3 84.83 15.80 -20.04
N THR A 4 84.84 14.89 -19.11
CA THR A 4 83.83 13.83 -18.92
C THR A 4 82.64 14.40 -18.25
N PHE A 5 81.42 14.25 -18.86
CA PHE A 5 80.17 14.56 -18.26
C PHE A 5 79.61 13.33 -17.51
N ASP A 6 79.47 13.48 -16.21
CA ASP A 6 78.87 12.51 -15.30
C ASP A 6 77.32 12.54 -15.41
N ARG A 7 76.71 11.41 -15.70
CA ARG A 7 75.29 11.25 -15.78
C ARG A 7 74.80 10.77 -14.43
N ARG A 8 74.36 11.69 -13.61
CA ARG A 8 73.54 11.33 -12.38
C ARG A 8 72.17 11.04 -12.80
N SER A 9 71.78 9.75 -12.64
CA SER A 9 70.40 9.25 -12.76
C SER A 9 69.57 9.81 -11.63
N VAL A 10 68.54 10.59 -11.96
CA VAL A 10 67.49 11.01 -10.99
C VAL A 10 66.40 9.98 -11.07
N LEU A 11 66.26 9.19 -10.02
CA LEU A 11 65.20 8.23 -9.82
C LEU A 11 63.93 8.99 -9.39
N GLY A 12 63.01 9.23 -10.30
CA GLY A 12 61.72 9.84 -10.04
C GLY A 12 60.77 8.83 -9.36
N LEU A 13 60.47 9.07 -8.11
CA LEU A 13 59.50 8.32 -7.34
C LEU A 13 58.08 8.78 -7.77
N ALA A 14 57.38 7.97 -8.54
CA ALA A 14 55.98 8.20 -8.89
C ALA A 14 55.10 7.78 -7.71
N VAL A 15 54.55 8.75 -7.01
CA VAL A 15 53.52 8.52 -5.97
C VAL A 15 52.19 8.35 -6.71
N GLY A 16 51.75 7.10 -6.88
CA GLY A 16 50.43 6.77 -7.40
C GLY A 16 49.37 7.00 -6.31
N SER A 17 48.61 8.08 -6.43
CA SER A 17 47.39 8.27 -5.62
C SER A 17 46.30 7.35 -6.14
N ALA A 18 46.08 6.24 -5.46
CA ALA A 18 44.88 5.39 -5.65
C ALA A 18 43.69 6.08 -4.99
N ALA A 19 42.89 6.79 -5.78
CA ALA A 19 41.58 7.28 -5.35
C ALA A 19 40.63 6.07 -5.24
N GLY A 20 40.53 5.51 -4.05
CA GLY A 20 39.52 4.47 -3.73
C GLY A 20 38.13 5.09 -3.76
N ALA A 21 37.36 4.83 -4.81
CA ALA A 21 35.93 5.15 -4.83
C ALA A 21 35.23 4.25 -3.83
N MET A 22 34.89 4.79 -2.63
CA MET A 22 33.98 4.13 -1.72
C MET A 22 32.59 4.12 -2.35
N PHE A 23 32.18 2.98 -2.90
CA PHE A 23 30.79 2.72 -3.21
C PHE A 23 30.03 2.59 -1.90
N VAL A 24 29.39 3.66 -1.44
CA VAL A 24 28.40 3.59 -0.40
C VAL A 24 27.18 2.89 -1.00
N SER A 25 27.11 1.57 -0.82
CA SER A 25 25.91 0.81 -1.13
C SER A 25 24.81 1.29 -0.18
N SER A 26 23.92 2.16 -0.67
CA SER A 26 22.70 2.50 0.04
C SER A 26 21.82 1.25 0.01
N ALA A 27 21.96 0.40 1.02
CA ALA A 27 20.99 -0.65 1.28
C ALA A 27 19.63 0.03 1.46
N ARG A 28 18.76 -0.11 0.46
CA ARG A 28 17.36 0.27 0.62
C ARG A 28 16.80 -0.62 1.72
N PRO A 29 16.12 -0.07 2.74
CA PRO A 29 15.47 -0.91 3.71
C PRO A 29 14.51 -1.84 2.95
N THR A 30 14.77 -3.13 3.00
CA THR A 30 13.80 -4.15 2.60
C THR A 30 12.75 -4.14 3.69
N TYR A 31 11.68 -3.37 3.49
CA TYR A 31 10.49 -3.53 4.32
C TYR A 31 10.07 -4.99 4.19
N ALA A 32 9.89 -5.66 5.32
CA ALA A 32 9.29 -6.98 5.32
C ALA A 32 7.97 -6.84 4.57
N ALA A 33 7.78 -7.63 3.50
CA ALA A 33 6.57 -7.55 2.69
C ALA A 33 5.38 -7.84 3.62
N GLY A 34 4.51 -6.84 3.81
CA GLY A 34 3.30 -7.01 4.61
C GLY A 34 2.42 -8.13 4.04
N THR A 35 1.58 -8.71 4.86
CA THR A 35 0.62 -9.72 4.39
C THR A 35 -0.42 -9.07 3.49
N ALA A 36 -0.62 -9.63 2.30
CA ALA A 36 -1.60 -9.16 1.33
C ALA A 36 -2.93 -9.90 1.48
N TYR A 37 -4.03 -9.16 1.44
CA TYR A 37 -5.40 -9.64 1.50
C TYR A 37 -6.16 -9.14 0.29
N LYS A 38 -7.03 -9.98 -0.29
CA LYS A 38 -7.77 -9.66 -1.50
C LYS A 38 -9.27 -9.78 -1.28
N ALA A 39 -10.04 -8.94 -1.97
CA ALA A 39 -11.50 -8.99 -1.99
C ALA A 39 -12.01 -8.83 -3.43
N ALA A 40 -12.99 -9.63 -3.80
CA ALA A 40 -13.88 -9.36 -4.92
C ALA A 40 -15.08 -8.57 -4.39
N LEU A 41 -15.43 -7.47 -5.04
CA LEU A 41 -16.49 -6.55 -4.61
C LEU A 41 -17.71 -6.74 -5.49
N ASP A 42 -18.88 -6.92 -4.87
CA ASP A 42 -20.17 -6.97 -5.53
C ASP A 42 -21.30 -6.42 -4.66
N GLY A 43 -22.46 -6.15 -5.27
CA GLY A 43 -23.61 -5.61 -4.57
C GLY A 43 -24.33 -6.64 -3.68
N LYS A 44 -24.22 -7.93 -4.00
CA LYS A 44 -24.89 -9.00 -3.25
C LYS A 44 -24.27 -9.23 -1.88
N SER A 45 -22.98 -8.89 -1.75
CA SER A 45 -22.22 -9.00 -0.51
C SER A 45 -22.48 -7.86 0.47
N GLU A 46 -23.20 -6.80 0.04
CA GLU A 46 -23.59 -5.70 0.93
C GLU A 46 -24.67 -6.11 1.95
N VAL A 47 -24.82 -5.27 2.97
CA VAL A 47 -25.80 -5.52 4.06
C VAL A 47 -26.59 -4.24 4.35
N PRO A 48 -27.86 -4.18 3.90
CA PRO A 48 -28.56 -5.17 3.08
C PRO A 48 -27.99 -5.27 1.66
N PRO A 49 -28.17 -6.41 0.94
CA PRO A 49 -27.73 -6.55 -0.43
C PRO A 49 -28.30 -5.47 -1.33
N THR A 50 -27.48 -4.95 -2.26
CA THR A 50 -27.92 -4.00 -3.29
C THR A 50 -28.26 -4.71 -4.59
N THR A 51 -29.01 -4.03 -5.46
CA THR A 51 -29.32 -4.49 -6.83
C THR A 51 -28.26 -4.06 -7.85
N SER A 52 -27.15 -3.48 -7.39
CA SER A 52 -26.06 -3.06 -8.27
C SER A 52 -25.48 -4.23 -9.05
N THR A 53 -25.25 -4.02 -10.32
CA THR A 53 -24.53 -4.94 -11.21
C THR A 53 -23.03 -4.59 -11.28
N GLY A 54 -22.62 -3.56 -10.55
CA GLY A 54 -21.23 -3.16 -10.43
C GLY A 54 -20.37 -4.26 -9.81
N THR A 55 -19.11 -4.25 -10.14
CA THR A 55 -18.09 -5.17 -9.62
C THR A 55 -16.80 -4.43 -9.36
N GLY A 56 -15.92 -5.02 -8.56
CA GLY A 56 -14.59 -4.46 -8.33
C GLY A 56 -13.66 -5.47 -7.68
N THR A 57 -12.43 -5.05 -7.48
CA THR A 57 -11.42 -5.76 -6.70
C THR A 57 -10.74 -4.82 -5.72
N ALA A 58 -10.24 -5.37 -4.63
CA ALA A 58 -9.37 -4.65 -3.72
C ALA A 58 -8.26 -5.58 -3.22
N THR A 59 -7.04 -5.05 -3.18
CA THR A 59 -5.90 -5.66 -2.50
C THR A 59 -5.47 -4.75 -1.37
N VAL A 60 -5.36 -5.27 -0.17
CA VAL A 60 -4.91 -4.56 1.03
C VAL A 60 -3.68 -5.27 1.56
N THR A 61 -2.58 -4.55 1.73
CA THR A 61 -1.35 -5.08 2.34
C THR A 61 -1.13 -4.37 3.66
N TYR A 62 -0.93 -5.14 4.73
CA TYR A 62 -0.69 -4.60 6.06
C TYR A 62 0.68 -5.03 6.60
N ASP A 63 1.50 -4.05 6.96
CA ASP A 63 2.78 -4.23 7.66
C ASP A 63 2.59 -3.88 9.15
N ALA A 64 2.59 -4.90 9.99
CA ALA A 64 2.40 -4.75 11.42
C ALA A 64 3.60 -4.07 12.13
N ALA A 65 4.80 -4.17 11.58
CA ALA A 65 6.00 -3.57 12.20
C ALA A 65 5.98 -2.04 12.06
N THR A 66 5.53 -1.54 10.92
CA THR A 66 5.42 -0.10 10.63
C THR A 66 4.02 0.45 10.84
N LYS A 67 3.02 -0.41 11.14
CA LYS A 67 1.59 -0.08 11.20
C LYS A 67 1.08 0.58 9.93
N THR A 68 1.69 0.24 8.80
CA THR A 68 1.35 0.81 7.51
C THR A 68 0.41 -0.12 6.76
N VAL A 69 -0.71 0.43 6.32
CA VAL A 69 -1.63 -0.22 5.39
C VAL A 69 -1.49 0.43 4.02
N THR A 70 -1.41 -0.39 2.97
CA THR A 70 -1.48 0.05 1.59
C THR A 70 -2.64 -0.64 0.91
N TRP A 71 -3.25 0.02 -0.05
CA TRP A 71 -4.36 -0.53 -0.80
C TRP A 71 -4.29 -0.13 -2.26
N GLU A 72 -4.84 -0.98 -3.09
CA GLU A 72 -5.11 -0.75 -4.49
C GLU A 72 -6.35 -1.54 -4.91
N GLY A 73 -7.02 -1.08 -5.95
CA GLY A 73 -8.19 -1.76 -6.46
C GLY A 73 -8.82 -1.03 -7.64
N ASP A 74 -9.90 -1.61 -8.09
CA ASP A 74 -10.73 -1.08 -9.15
C ASP A 74 -12.21 -1.34 -8.89
N PHE A 75 -13.04 -0.62 -9.59
CA PHE A 75 -14.48 -0.87 -9.66
C PHE A 75 -15.04 -0.34 -10.99
N SER A 76 -16.16 -0.91 -11.40
CA SER A 76 -16.91 -0.50 -12.60
C SER A 76 -18.40 -0.78 -12.43
N GLY A 77 -19.23 -0.16 -13.28
CA GLY A 77 -20.66 -0.43 -13.33
C GLY A 77 -21.45 0.05 -12.10
N LEU A 78 -20.94 1.04 -11.35
CA LEU A 78 -21.65 1.65 -10.24
C LEU A 78 -22.89 2.41 -10.72
N SER A 79 -23.85 2.59 -9.84
CA SER A 79 -25.09 3.36 -10.08
C SER A 79 -24.86 4.87 -10.24
N GLY A 80 -23.66 5.35 -9.93
CA GLY A 80 -23.24 6.75 -10.03
C GLY A 80 -21.79 6.92 -9.60
N PRO A 81 -21.27 8.15 -9.54
CA PRO A 81 -19.92 8.41 -9.04
C PRO A 81 -19.73 7.85 -7.65
N ALA A 82 -18.58 7.21 -7.42
CA ALA A 82 -18.21 6.76 -6.08
C ALA A 82 -17.97 7.97 -5.17
N THR A 83 -18.52 7.93 -3.97
CA THR A 83 -18.42 9.01 -2.98
C THR A 83 -17.39 8.71 -1.91
N ALA A 84 -17.21 7.43 -1.57
CA ALA A 84 -16.26 6.99 -0.56
C ALA A 84 -15.94 5.49 -0.71
N ALA A 85 -14.86 5.07 -0.06
CA ALA A 85 -14.55 3.66 0.18
C ALA A 85 -13.83 3.51 1.53
N HIS A 86 -14.06 2.37 2.19
CA HIS A 86 -13.51 2.11 3.52
C HIS A 86 -13.11 0.65 3.70
N ILE A 87 -12.19 0.41 4.65
CA ILE A 87 -12.02 -0.90 5.29
C ILE A 87 -12.78 -0.87 6.61
N HIS A 88 -13.61 -1.86 6.81
CA HIS A 88 -14.44 -2.07 8.01
C HIS A 88 -14.04 -3.35 8.74
N GLY A 89 -14.44 -3.47 9.99
CA GLY A 89 -14.29 -4.69 10.79
C GLY A 89 -14.29 -4.40 12.31
N PRO A 90 -14.29 -5.48 13.11
CA PRO A 90 -14.48 -6.87 12.70
C PRO A 90 -15.95 -7.20 12.44
N ALA A 91 -16.25 -7.86 11.34
CA ALA A 91 -17.55 -8.43 11.05
C ALA A 91 -17.46 -9.58 10.05
N GLU A 92 -18.22 -10.63 10.29
CA GLU A 92 -18.41 -11.72 9.34
C GLU A 92 -19.22 -11.27 8.12
N ALA A 93 -19.20 -12.07 7.05
CA ALA A 93 -20.07 -11.84 5.92
C ALA A 93 -21.55 -11.76 6.37
N GLY A 94 -22.29 -10.80 5.83
CA GLY A 94 -23.68 -10.55 6.23
C GLY A 94 -23.86 -9.76 7.53
N LYS A 95 -22.79 -9.19 8.08
CA LYS A 95 -22.82 -8.29 9.25
C LYS A 95 -22.08 -6.99 8.95
N ASN A 96 -22.57 -5.89 9.54
CA ASN A 96 -21.91 -4.58 9.44
C ASN A 96 -21.02 -4.29 10.63
N ALA A 97 -19.94 -3.52 10.40
CA ALA A 97 -19.03 -3.02 11.41
C ALA A 97 -18.65 -1.55 11.14
N GLY A 98 -18.02 -0.92 12.12
CA GLY A 98 -17.49 0.44 11.98
C GLY A 98 -16.30 0.54 11.04
N VAL A 99 -16.01 1.76 10.58
CA VAL A 99 -14.85 2.07 9.75
C VAL A 99 -13.56 1.92 10.58
N ILE A 100 -12.61 1.15 10.05
CA ILE A 100 -11.24 1.09 10.57
C ILE A 100 -10.35 2.07 9.79
N VAL A 101 -10.37 1.99 8.44
CA VAL A 101 -9.51 2.79 7.55
C VAL A 101 -10.34 3.41 6.44
N PRO A 102 -10.35 4.75 6.30
CA PRO A 102 -10.88 5.39 5.11
C PRO A 102 -9.90 5.17 3.94
N LEU A 103 -10.41 4.73 2.78
CA LEU A 103 -9.64 4.53 1.56
C LEU A 103 -9.72 5.74 0.61
N SER A 104 -10.76 6.55 0.79
CA SER A 104 -10.97 7.81 0.08
C SER A 104 -10.68 9.01 0.97
N GLN A 105 -10.29 10.12 0.36
CA GLN A 105 -10.14 11.39 1.06
C GLN A 105 -11.46 12.16 1.02
N LYS A 106 -11.74 12.89 2.10
CA LYS A 106 -12.92 13.75 2.16
C LYS A 106 -12.82 14.85 1.09
N ASP A 107 -13.95 15.11 0.41
CA ASP A 107 -14.09 16.15 -0.62
C ASP A 107 -13.17 15.97 -1.86
N VAL A 108 -12.59 14.77 -2.03
CA VAL A 108 -11.82 14.42 -3.23
C VAL A 108 -12.60 13.38 -4.01
N PRO A 109 -12.79 13.56 -5.34
CA PRO A 109 -13.45 12.55 -6.18
C PRO A 109 -12.75 11.21 -6.05
N PHE A 110 -13.53 10.15 -5.74
CA PHE A 110 -13.01 8.79 -5.64
C PHE A 110 -13.28 8.05 -6.95
N THR A 111 -12.23 7.73 -7.67
CA THR A 111 -12.29 7.15 -9.02
C THR A 111 -11.60 5.80 -9.08
N SER A 112 -11.95 5.01 -10.11
CA SER A 112 -11.30 3.75 -10.44
C SER A 112 -10.28 3.94 -11.57
N PRO A 113 -9.08 3.32 -11.52
CA PRO A 113 -8.54 2.56 -10.39
C PRO A 113 -8.14 3.45 -9.20
N PHE A 114 -8.10 2.88 -8.02
CA PHE A 114 -7.70 3.60 -6.80
C PHE A 114 -6.52 2.94 -6.09
N LYS A 115 -5.74 3.74 -5.38
CA LYS A 115 -4.63 3.28 -4.54
C LYS A 115 -4.30 4.30 -3.46
N GLY A 116 -3.69 3.83 -2.39
CA GLY A 116 -3.23 4.71 -1.31
C GLY A 116 -2.48 3.97 -0.23
N SER A 117 -2.09 4.72 0.79
CA SER A 117 -1.46 4.18 1.99
C SER A 117 -1.73 5.08 3.19
N ALA A 118 -1.69 4.49 4.38
CA ALA A 118 -1.77 5.21 5.64
C ALA A 118 -0.96 4.50 6.73
N THR A 119 -0.34 5.28 7.60
CA THR A 119 0.20 4.77 8.87
C THR A 119 -0.88 4.96 9.93
N LEU A 120 -1.20 3.89 10.63
CA LEU A 120 -2.31 3.86 11.58
C LEU A 120 -1.85 4.16 13.01
N ALA A 121 -2.72 4.81 13.79
CA ALA A 121 -2.58 4.86 15.24
C ALA A 121 -2.74 3.45 15.84
N ASP A 122 -2.24 3.24 17.05
CA ASP A 122 -2.13 1.93 17.69
C ASP A 122 -3.44 1.18 17.79
N ASP A 123 -4.52 1.87 18.16
CA ASP A 123 -5.87 1.31 18.27
C ASP A 123 -6.41 0.83 16.92
N LYS A 124 -6.23 1.62 15.87
CA LYS A 124 -6.64 1.29 14.50
C LYS A 124 -5.79 0.17 13.90
N ALA A 125 -4.48 0.19 14.16
CA ALA A 125 -3.55 -0.86 13.75
C ALA A 125 -3.92 -2.21 14.37
N ALA A 126 -4.20 -2.23 15.67
CA ALA A 126 -4.65 -3.43 16.39
C ALA A 126 -6.01 -3.94 15.88
N ALA A 127 -6.97 -3.03 15.66
CA ALA A 127 -8.27 -3.38 15.13
C ALA A 127 -8.17 -3.97 13.71
N LEU A 128 -7.35 -3.36 12.83
CA LEU A 128 -7.12 -3.86 11.48
C LEU A 128 -6.44 -5.24 11.49
N ALA A 129 -5.37 -5.40 12.28
CA ALA A 129 -4.65 -6.67 12.40
C ALA A 129 -5.58 -7.80 12.84
N THR A 130 -6.41 -7.55 13.86
CA THR A 130 -7.41 -8.52 14.36
C THR A 130 -8.44 -8.86 13.30
N ALA A 131 -9.02 -7.87 12.63
CA ALA A 131 -10.03 -8.08 11.61
C ALA A 131 -9.49 -8.83 10.38
N LEU A 132 -8.25 -8.54 9.96
CA LEU A 132 -7.59 -9.23 8.85
C LEU A 132 -7.27 -10.69 9.19
N SER A 133 -6.65 -10.94 10.34
CA SER A 133 -6.24 -12.30 10.77
C SER A 133 -7.43 -13.22 11.03
N SER A 134 -8.58 -12.68 11.42
CA SER A 134 -9.81 -13.46 11.62
C SER A 134 -10.68 -13.57 10.36
N GLY A 135 -10.30 -12.93 9.23
CA GLY A 135 -11.12 -12.89 8.01
C GLY A 135 -12.37 -12.03 8.14
N GLN A 136 -12.42 -11.16 9.15
CA GLN A 136 -13.58 -10.30 9.48
C GLN A 136 -13.40 -8.85 9.02
N ALA A 137 -12.37 -8.55 8.22
CA ALA A 137 -12.23 -7.27 7.54
C ALA A 137 -12.94 -7.31 6.18
N TYR A 138 -13.56 -6.20 5.79
CA TYR A 138 -14.14 -6.06 4.45
C TYR A 138 -13.91 -4.67 3.89
N VAL A 139 -13.88 -4.57 2.56
CA VAL A 139 -13.89 -3.31 1.83
C VAL A 139 -15.29 -3.04 1.31
N ASN A 140 -15.73 -1.78 1.36
CA ASN A 140 -16.90 -1.36 0.60
C ASN A 140 -16.65 -0.05 -0.15
N VAL A 141 -17.46 0.17 -1.20
CA VAL A 141 -17.51 1.37 -2.03
C VAL A 141 -18.91 1.94 -1.98
N HIS A 142 -19.02 3.24 -1.77
CA HIS A 142 -20.28 3.96 -1.62
C HIS A 142 -20.56 4.84 -2.83
N THR A 143 -21.84 5.07 -3.09
CA THR A 143 -22.35 6.07 -4.05
C THR A 143 -23.45 6.91 -3.41
N ALA A 144 -23.86 7.98 -4.07
CA ALA A 144 -25.00 8.78 -3.59
C ALA A 144 -26.33 7.98 -3.55
N ALA A 145 -26.49 7.01 -4.47
CA ALA A 145 -27.66 6.14 -4.49
C ALA A 145 -27.62 5.05 -3.39
N ASN A 146 -26.42 4.66 -2.99
CA ASN A 146 -26.16 3.65 -1.97
C ASN A 146 -25.18 4.19 -0.90
N PRO A 147 -25.64 5.11 -0.04
CA PRO A 147 -24.78 5.76 0.95
C PRO A 147 -24.31 4.81 2.07
N GLY A 148 -24.99 3.69 2.27
CA GLY A 148 -24.59 2.62 3.19
C GLY A 148 -23.50 1.68 2.62
N GLY A 149 -23.30 1.70 1.30
CA GLY A 149 -22.40 0.87 0.51
C GLY A 149 -23.11 0.32 -0.72
N GLU A 150 -22.44 0.34 -1.85
CA GLU A 150 -22.95 -0.22 -3.11
C GLU A 150 -22.29 -1.55 -3.44
N LEU A 151 -20.98 -1.64 -3.25
CA LEU A 151 -20.21 -2.87 -3.43
C LEU A 151 -19.46 -3.21 -2.15
N ARG A 152 -19.38 -4.50 -1.85
CA ARG A 152 -18.64 -5.01 -0.68
C ARG A 152 -17.92 -6.31 -1.00
N GLY A 153 -16.79 -6.57 -0.31
CA GLY A 153 -16.09 -7.85 -0.34
C GLY A 153 -15.28 -8.10 0.92
N GLN A 154 -15.33 -9.32 1.46
CA GLN A 154 -14.46 -9.73 2.57
C GLN A 154 -13.02 -9.88 2.11
N LEU A 155 -12.08 -9.37 2.90
CA LEU A 155 -10.65 -9.50 2.68
C LEU A 155 -10.18 -10.89 3.12
N LYS A 156 -9.50 -11.60 2.22
CA LYS A 156 -8.94 -12.94 2.45
C LYS A 156 -7.46 -12.95 2.05
N ALA A 157 -6.61 -13.66 2.83
CA ALA A 157 -5.20 -13.88 2.53
C ALA A 157 -5.01 -14.81 1.33
#